data_c903b139f5fbdb0f6b2e3c12047927ae
#
_entry.id   c903b139f5fbdb0f6b2e3c12047927ae
#
_cell.length_a   1.000
_cell.length_b   1.000
_cell.length_c   1.000
_cell.angle_alpha   90.00
_cell.angle_beta   90.00
_cell.angle_gamma   90.00
#
_symmetry.space_group_name_H-M   'P 1'
#
loop_
_entity.id
_entity.type
_entity.pdbx_description
1 polymer ?
#
loop_
_entity_poly.entity_id
_entity_poly.type
_entity_poly.pdbx_seq_one_letter_code
_entity_poly.pdbx_strand_id
1 'polypeptide(L)'
;MANGVPQSFKDLKSKAKTRLQNGSTDVKQDIVEMGDAMLQSGVKPKSAQDKVAKRVWQGAGPQDKEMLAGMVTNMAKNEDDLS
;
A
#
# COMPACT_ATOMS: atom_id res chain seq x y z
N MET A 1 -3.55 -13.80 11.32
CA MET A 1 -4.86 -13.62 10.69
C MET A 1 -4.71 -12.80 9.45
N ALA A 2 -5.41 -13.21 8.44
CA ALA A 2 -5.38 -12.47 7.18
C ALA A 2 -6.09 -11.11 7.28
N ASN A 3 -6.73 -10.82 8.40
CA ASN A 3 -7.38 -9.53 8.63
C ASN A 3 -6.33 -8.43 8.60
N GLY A 4 -6.49 -7.50 7.73
CA GLY A 4 -5.55 -6.41 7.59
C GLY A 4 -4.63 -6.54 6.39
N VAL A 5 -4.59 -7.71 5.74
CA VAL A 5 -3.83 -7.84 4.50
C VAL A 5 -4.67 -7.26 3.36
N PRO A 6 -4.17 -6.21 2.70
CA PRO A 6 -4.91 -5.63 1.57
C PRO A 6 -5.08 -6.64 0.44
N GLN A 7 -6.21 -6.60 -0.23
CA GLN A 7 -6.50 -7.52 -1.33
C GLN A 7 -6.29 -6.89 -2.69
N SER A 8 -6.01 -5.59 -2.74
CA SER A 8 -5.75 -4.86 -3.98
C SER A 8 -4.99 -3.59 -3.65
N PHE A 9 -4.49 -2.91 -4.68
CA PHE A 9 -3.81 -1.63 -4.51
C PHE A 9 -4.79 -0.58 -3.94
N LYS A 10 -6.03 -0.60 -4.42
CA LYS A 10 -7.06 0.30 -3.91
C LYS A 10 -7.31 0.06 -2.41
N ASP A 11 -7.33 -1.20 -2.00
CA ASP A 11 -7.51 -1.56 -0.60
C ASP A 11 -6.32 -1.09 0.24
N LEU A 12 -5.11 -1.20 -0.31
CA LEU A 12 -3.91 -0.72 0.36
C LEU A 12 -4.00 0.79 0.60
N LYS A 13 -4.41 1.56 -0.40
CA LYS A 13 -4.58 3.00 -0.25
C LYS A 13 -5.63 3.34 0.80
N SER A 14 -6.71 2.58 0.80
CA SER A 14 -7.81 2.78 1.75
C SER A 14 -7.33 2.56 3.18
N LYS A 15 -6.55 1.52 3.41
CA LYS A 15 -6.00 1.24 4.73
C LYS A 15 -5.00 2.31 5.16
N ALA A 16 -4.18 2.78 4.24
CA ALA A 16 -3.24 3.87 4.51
C ALA A 16 -3.98 5.14 4.92
N LYS A 17 -5.07 5.45 4.24
CA LYS A 17 -5.91 6.62 4.56
C LYS A 17 -6.48 6.50 5.97
N THR A 18 -6.96 5.31 6.33
CA THR A 18 -7.50 5.06 7.67
C THR A 18 -6.44 5.32 8.73
N ARG A 19 -5.21 4.86 8.48
CA ARG A 19 -4.10 5.08 9.41
C ARG A 19 -3.76 6.55 9.56
N LEU A 20 -3.78 7.28 8.45
CA LEU A 20 -3.56 8.72 8.49
C LEU A 20 -4.63 9.44 9.32
N GLN A 21 -5.89 9.05 9.14
CA GLN A 21 -7.00 9.63 9.87
C GLN A 21 -6.92 9.34 11.37
N ASN A 22 -6.34 8.20 11.73
CA ASN A 22 -6.19 7.81 13.13
C ASN A 22 -4.93 8.41 13.76
N GLY A 23 -4.22 9.25 13.04
CA GLY A 23 -3.06 9.96 13.59
C GLY A 23 -1.78 9.12 13.65
N SER A 24 -1.71 8.05 12.87
CA SER A 24 -0.49 7.24 12.83
C SER A 24 0.68 8.07 12.33
N THR A 25 1.81 7.97 13.03
CA THR A 25 3.01 8.72 12.66
C THR A 25 3.92 7.93 11.74
N ASP A 26 3.68 6.64 11.58
CA ASP A 26 4.57 5.74 10.85
C ASP A 26 3.86 5.03 9.72
N VAL A 27 3.09 5.80 8.96
CA VAL A 27 2.25 5.26 7.88
C VAL A 27 3.09 4.60 6.79
N LYS A 28 4.25 5.17 6.47
CA LYS A 28 5.13 4.58 5.45
C LYS A 28 5.53 3.16 5.83
N GLN A 29 5.94 2.97 7.08
CA GLN A 29 6.33 1.65 7.57
C GLN A 29 5.14 0.69 7.51
N ASP A 30 3.96 1.17 7.89
CA ASP A 30 2.75 0.36 7.82
C ASP A 30 2.48 -0.09 6.38
N ILE A 31 2.66 0.81 5.41
CA ILE A 31 2.44 0.49 4.00
C ILE A 31 3.46 -0.55 3.52
N VAL A 32 4.72 -0.41 3.92
CA VAL A 32 5.76 -1.39 3.56
C VAL A 32 5.37 -2.76 4.10
N GLU A 33 4.96 -2.83 5.35
CA GLU A 33 4.56 -4.10 5.96
C GLU A 33 3.34 -4.70 5.27
N MET A 34 2.35 -3.88 4.94
CA MET A 34 1.16 -4.36 4.23
C MET A 34 1.49 -4.85 2.83
N GLY A 35 2.37 -4.15 2.12
CA GLY A 35 2.80 -4.57 0.79
C GLY A 35 3.54 -5.90 0.82
N ASP A 36 4.44 -6.07 1.77
CA ASP A 36 5.17 -7.32 1.94
C ASP A 36 4.22 -8.45 2.32
N ALA A 37 3.24 -8.17 3.18
CA ALA A 37 2.24 -9.16 3.57
C ALA A 37 1.41 -9.62 2.37
N MET A 38 1.07 -8.71 1.46
CA MET A 38 0.35 -9.06 0.25
C MET A 38 1.14 -10.04 -0.61
N LEU A 39 2.44 -9.81 -0.75
CA LEU A 39 3.30 -10.71 -1.52
C LEU A 39 3.41 -12.08 -0.86
N GLN A 40 3.58 -12.10 0.45
CA GLN A 40 3.72 -13.35 1.19
C GLN A 40 2.42 -14.16 1.22
N SER A 41 1.30 -13.48 1.24
CA SER A 41 -0.02 -14.12 1.28
C SER A 41 -0.50 -14.59 -0.08
N GLY A 42 0.24 -14.27 -1.14
CA GLY A 42 -0.14 -14.69 -2.49
C GLY A 42 -1.38 -13.99 -3.02
N VAL A 43 -1.61 -12.77 -2.58
CA VAL A 43 -2.74 -11.97 -3.09
C VAL A 43 -2.60 -11.80 -4.59
N LYS A 44 -3.65 -12.16 -5.33
CA LYS A 44 -3.62 -12.08 -6.79
C LYS A 44 -4.06 -10.70 -7.27
N PRO A 45 -3.33 -10.11 -8.22
CA PRO A 45 -3.73 -8.84 -8.78
C PRO A 45 -5.05 -8.96 -9.54
N LYS A 46 -5.94 -7.98 -9.33
CA LYS A 46 -7.28 -8.00 -9.91
C LYS A 46 -7.45 -7.02 -11.05
N SER A 47 -6.52 -6.08 -11.20
CA SER A 47 -6.57 -5.07 -12.25
C SER A 47 -5.18 -4.88 -12.83
N ALA A 48 -5.11 -4.15 -13.94
CA ALA A 48 -3.82 -3.81 -14.54
C ALA A 48 -2.97 -3.01 -13.57
N GLN A 49 -3.57 -2.10 -12.82
CA GLN A 49 -2.88 -1.30 -11.82
C GLN A 49 -2.28 -2.20 -10.73
N ASP A 50 -3.04 -3.18 -10.28
CA ASP A 50 -2.57 -4.14 -9.27
C ASP A 50 -1.37 -4.92 -9.77
N LYS A 51 -1.41 -5.34 -11.03
CA LYS A 51 -0.31 -6.11 -11.63
C LYS A 51 0.97 -5.28 -11.69
N VAL A 52 0.86 -4.03 -12.10
CA VAL A 52 2.00 -3.13 -12.17
C VAL A 52 2.55 -2.87 -10.77
N ALA A 53 1.68 -2.58 -9.82
CA ALA A 53 2.08 -2.30 -8.45
C ALA A 53 2.79 -3.50 -7.83
N LYS A 54 2.27 -4.70 -8.05
CA LYS A 54 2.89 -5.91 -7.54
C LYS A 54 4.29 -6.11 -8.13
N ARG A 55 4.43 -5.92 -9.43
CA ARG A 55 5.70 -6.10 -10.12
C ARG A 55 6.75 -5.10 -9.64
N VAL A 56 6.34 -3.85 -9.50
CA VAL A 56 7.23 -2.80 -8.99
C VAL A 56 7.68 -3.14 -7.57
N TRP A 57 6.75 -3.57 -6.72
CA TRP A 57 7.06 -3.91 -5.35
C TRP A 57 8.02 -5.08 -5.25
N GLN A 58 7.81 -6.11 -6.06
CA GLN A 58 8.68 -7.29 -6.07
C GLN A 58 10.11 -6.96 -6.44
N GLY A 59 10.29 -6.00 -7.34
CA GLY A 59 11.61 -5.58 -7.79
C GLY A 59 12.26 -4.50 -6.92
N ALA A 60 11.53 -3.99 -5.93
CA ALA A 60 12.01 -2.87 -5.11
C ALA A 60 12.85 -3.37 -3.93
N GLY A 61 13.97 -2.70 -3.70
CA GLY A 61 14.73 -2.90 -2.47
C GLY A 61 14.09 -2.14 -1.30
N PRO A 62 14.68 -2.26 -0.08
CA PRO A 62 14.11 -1.61 1.10
C PRO A 62 13.94 -0.10 0.94
N GLN A 63 14.91 0.58 0.36
CA GLN A 63 14.83 2.03 0.16
C GLN A 63 13.77 2.39 -0.86
N ASP A 64 13.68 1.60 -1.92
CA ASP A 64 12.69 1.85 -2.97
C ASP A 64 11.27 1.62 -2.43
N LYS A 65 11.10 0.60 -1.58
CA LYS A 65 9.81 0.35 -0.94
C LYS A 65 9.39 1.50 -0.06
N GLU A 66 10.33 2.08 0.68
CA GLU A 66 10.04 3.24 1.51
C GLU A 66 9.61 4.44 0.67
N MET A 67 10.29 4.66 -0.45
CA MET A 67 9.94 5.73 -1.38
C MET A 67 8.55 5.50 -1.97
N LEU A 68 8.27 4.28 -2.41
CA LEU A 68 6.95 3.92 -2.93
C LEU A 68 5.86 4.09 -1.87
N ALA A 69 6.18 3.72 -0.63
CA ALA A 69 5.24 3.91 0.48
C ALA A 69 4.92 5.38 0.69
N GLY A 70 5.91 6.25 0.54
CA GLY A 70 5.69 7.69 0.58
C GLY A 70 4.75 8.17 -0.50
N MET A 71 4.90 7.63 -1.71
CA MET A 71 4.02 7.95 -2.83
C MET A 71 2.59 7.48 -2.55
N VAL A 72 2.43 6.27 -2.03
CA VAL A 72 1.11 5.75 -1.66
C VAL A 72 0.48 6.61 -0.58
N THR A 73 1.27 7.04 0.39
CA THR A 73 0.79 7.94 1.44
C THR A 73 0.24 9.23 0.85
N ASN A 74 0.97 9.82 -0.10
CA ASN A 74 0.51 11.04 -0.77
C ASN A 74 -0.76 10.81 -1.56
N MET A 75 -0.85 9.67 -2.25
CA MET A 75 -2.05 9.32 -3.00
C MET A 75 -3.26 9.17 -2.07
N ALA A 76 -3.06 8.55 -0.92
CA ALA A 76 -4.13 8.38 0.06
C ALA A 76 -4.59 9.72 0.62
N LYS A 77 -3.66 10.63 0.86
CA LYS A 77 -3.98 11.99 1.35
C LYS A 77 -4.79 12.77 0.32
N ASN A 78 -4.42 12.65 -0.94
CA ASN A 78 -5.00 13.45 -2.02
C ASN A 78 -6.29 12.85 -2.57
N GLU A 79 -6.61 11.62 -2.19
CA GLU A 79 -7.78 10.95 -2.71
C GLU A 79 -9.07 11.70 -2.39
N ASP A 80 -9.15 12.28 -1.20
CA ASP A 80 -10.31 13.08 -0.81
C ASP A 80 -10.43 14.36 -1.63
N ASP A 81 -9.30 14.93 -1.99
CA ASP A 81 -9.28 16.17 -2.76
C ASP A 81 -9.71 15.95 -4.20
N LEU A 82 -9.53 14.73 -4.69
CA LEU A 82 -9.85 14.38 -6.07
C LEU A 82 -11.28 13.91 -6.23
N SER A 83 -11.90 13.53 -5.15
CA SER A 83 -13.29 13.08 -5.18
C SER A 83 -14.24 14.23 -4.93
#